data_98f4cce4ad6afdb72b0eb25a0fb5503d
#
_entry.id   98f4cce4ad6afdb72b0eb25a0fb5503d
#
_cell.length_a   1.000
_cell.length_b   1.000
_cell.length_c   1.000
_cell.angle_alpha   90.00
_cell.angle_beta   90.00
_cell.angle_gamma   90.00
#
_symmetry.space_group_name_H-M   'P 1'
#
loop_
_entity.id
_entity.type
_entity.pdbx_description
1 polymer ?
#
loop_
_entity_poly.entity_id
_entity_poly.type
_entity_poly.pdbx_seq_one_letter_code
_entity_poly.pdbx_strand_id
1 'polypeptide(L)'
;PVATDLLDTCGTGGDGAGTFNISTAVAFVCAAAGKTVAKHGNRAVSSNVGSADVLETLGVRIDLNPESVTRCIDELGIGFLFAPHHHSALRHAGPVRRALGFRTVLNLLGPMTNPASATHQLIGVFALDRVRQVATVLSSLGSKRALIVHGEDGLDEVSIACPTYCALWDGELVRDVT
;
A
#
# COMPACT_ATOMS: atom_id res chain seq x y z
N PRO A 1 11.11 8.03 11.98
CA PRO A 1 11.51 9.15 11.13
C PRO A 1 11.16 10.49 11.77
N VAL A 2 11.89 11.55 11.37
CA VAL A 2 11.65 12.93 11.82
C VAL A 2 10.41 13.51 11.13
N ALA A 3 10.15 13.11 9.90
CA ALA A 3 8.99 13.58 9.14
C ALA A 3 7.68 13.15 9.80
N THR A 4 6.75 14.12 9.94
CA THR A 4 5.42 13.91 10.53
C THR A 4 4.36 13.56 9.49
N ASP A 5 4.62 13.82 8.21
CA ASP A 5 3.74 13.53 7.08
C ASP A 5 4.38 12.48 6.17
N LEU A 6 4.03 11.23 6.43
CA LEU A 6 4.53 10.08 5.68
C LEU A 6 3.46 9.63 4.68
N LEU A 7 3.88 9.39 3.45
CA LEU A 7 3.05 8.83 2.39
C LEU A 7 3.32 7.32 2.23
N ASP A 8 2.26 6.52 2.18
CA ASP A 8 2.31 5.16 1.69
C ASP A 8 1.54 5.04 0.36
N THR A 9 2.08 4.24 -0.55
CA THR A 9 1.44 3.87 -1.82
C THR A 9 1.41 2.36 -1.91
N CYS A 10 0.25 1.77 -1.74
CA CYS A 10 0.11 0.32 -1.76
C CYS A 10 -1.24 -0.08 -2.35
N GLY A 11 -1.42 -1.36 -2.57
CA GLY A 11 -2.68 -1.94 -3.03
C GLY A 11 -2.96 -3.24 -2.28
N THR A 12 -4.19 -3.70 -2.36
CA THR A 12 -4.59 -5.00 -1.83
C THR A 12 -4.00 -6.15 -2.64
N GLY A 13 -3.61 -5.86 -3.89
CA GLY A 13 -3.24 -6.86 -4.88
C GLY A 13 -4.41 -7.75 -5.26
N GLY A 14 -4.12 -8.74 -6.11
CA GLY A 14 -5.08 -9.78 -6.43
C GLY A 14 -6.14 -9.40 -7.44
N ASP A 15 -5.96 -8.33 -8.20
CA ASP A 15 -6.79 -7.93 -9.33
C ASP A 15 -6.66 -8.89 -10.53
N GLY A 16 -5.55 -9.63 -10.61
CA GLY A 16 -5.29 -10.58 -11.69
C GLY A 16 -4.89 -9.94 -13.02
N ALA A 17 -4.67 -8.63 -13.05
CA ALA A 17 -4.46 -7.86 -14.28
C ALA A 17 -3.05 -8.01 -14.87
N GLY A 18 -2.08 -8.51 -14.10
CA GLY A 18 -0.70 -8.74 -14.59
C GLY A 18 0.06 -7.46 -14.95
N THR A 19 -0.32 -6.32 -14.38
CA THR A 19 0.36 -5.04 -14.57
C THR A 19 1.76 -5.04 -13.93
N PHE A 20 2.61 -4.08 -14.29
CA PHE A 20 3.84 -3.82 -13.54
C PHE A 20 3.50 -3.23 -12.15
N ASN A 21 4.47 -3.19 -11.24
CA ASN A 21 4.26 -2.71 -9.87
C ASN A 21 4.06 -1.18 -9.82
N ILE A 22 2.87 -0.73 -10.19
CA ILE A 22 2.49 0.68 -10.30
C ILE A 22 2.73 1.41 -8.97
N SER A 23 2.23 0.87 -7.86
CA SER A 23 2.40 1.49 -6.54
C SER A 23 3.87 1.65 -6.13
N THR A 24 4.77 0.74 -6.59
CA THR A 24 6.21 0.87 -6.35
C THR A 24 6.81 1.99 -7.18
N ALA A 25 6.45 2.10 -8.45
CA ALA A 25 6.88 3.20 -9.31
C ALA A 25 6.40 4.56 -8.78
N VAL A 26 5.13 4.65 -8.37
CA VAL A 26 4.54 5.86 -7.77
C VAL A 26 5.29 6.27 -6.49
N ALA A 27 5.73 5.32 -5.65
CA ALA A 27 6.52 5.62 -4.47
C ALA A 27 7.81 6.39 -4.82
N PHE A 28 8.54 5.95 -5.83
CA PHE A 28 9.75 6.63 -6.29
C PHE A 28 9.46 8.01 -6.90
N VAL A 29 8.39 8.13 -7.71
CA VAL A 29 7.97 9.41 -8.29
C VAL A 29 7.60 10.41 -7.18
N CYS A 30 6.85 9.99 -6.19
CA CYS A 30 6.48 10.83 -5.05
C CYS A 30 7.71 11.27 -4.24
N ALA A 31 8.65 10.36 -3.98
CA ALA A 31 9.91 10.69 -3.29
C ALA A 31 10.73 11.69 -4.10
N ALA A 32 10.88 11.49 -5.41
CA ALA A 32 11.55 12.44 -6.31
C ALA A 32 10.86 13.81 -6.36
N ALA A 33 9.55 13.86 -6.15
CA ALA A 33 8.78 15.09 -6.02
C ALA A 33 8.85 15.72 -4.62
N GLY A 34 9.75 15.26 -3.75
CA GLY A 34 10.01 15.82 -2.42
C GLY A 34 9.01 15.36 -1.34
N LYS A 35 8.26 14.27 -1.54
CA LYS A 35 7.43 13.69 -0.50
C LYS A 35 8.21 12.63 0.28
N THR A 36 7.99 12.57 1.59
CA THR A 36 8.60 11.53 2.42
C THR A 36 7.75 10.27 2.35
N VAL A 37 8.30 9.20 1.81
CA VAL A 37 7.60 7.96 1.50
C VAL A 37 8.02 6.84 2.47
N ALA A 38 7.04 6.25 3.14
CA ALA A 38 7.20 5.05 3.97
C ALA A 38 6.41 3.91 3.31
N LYS A 39 6.97 3.33 2.25
CA LYS A 39 6.28 2.32 1.45
C LYS A 39 6.18 0.99 2.19
N HIS A 40 4.95 0.57 2.49
CA HIS A 40 4.68 -0.78 2.98
C HIS A 40 4.46 -1.73 1.81
N GLY A 41 5.02 -2.93 1.90
CA GLY A 41 4.87 -3.89 0.84
C GLY A 41 5.31 -5.31 1.18
N ASN A 42 5.03 -6.25 0.28
CA ASN A 42 5.33 -7.66 0.45
C ASN A 42 5.80 -8.28 -0.88
N ARG A 43 6.18 -9.56 -0.80
CA ARG A 43 6.32 -10.41 -1.99
C ARG A 43 4.95 -10.72 -2.58
N ALA A 44 4.94 -11.14 -3.83
CA ALA A 44 3.73 -11.62 -4.49
C ALA A 44 3.09 -12.78 -3.72
N VAL A 45 1.76 -12.74 -3.60
CA VAL A 45 0.94 -13.83 -3.04
C VAL A 45 0.06 -14.44 -4.13
N SER A 46 -0.55 -13.61 -4.97
CA SER A 46 -1.45 -14.01 -6.05
C SER A 46 -1.05 -13.45 -7.41
N SER A 47 -0.15 -12.46 -7.46
CA SER A 47 0.43 -11.90 -8.67
C SER A 47 1.78 -12.56 -9.01
N ASN A 48 2.33 -12.27 -10.20
CA ASN A 48 3.62 -12.83 -10.61
C ASN A 48 4.80 -12.19 -9.85
N VAL A 49 4.71 -10.91 -9.51
CA VAL A 49 5.81 -10.15 -8.90
C VAL A 49 5.23 -9.12 -7.91
N GLY A 50 5.69 -9.16 -6.65
CA GLY A 50 5.34 -8.18 -5.62
C GLY A 50 6.34 -7.02 -5.53
N SER A 51 6.05 -6.01 -4.73
CA SER A 51 6.94 -4.84 -4.54
C SER A 51 8.32 -5.23 -4.01
N ALA A 52 8.37 -6.18 -3.07
CA ALA A 52 9.64 -6.68 -2.53
C ALA A 52 10.49 -7.38 -3.60
N ASP A 53 9.86 -8.17 -4.48
CA ASP A 53 10.55 -8.90 -5.53
C ASP A 53 11.20 -7.95 -6.54
N VAL A 54 10.49 -6.87 -6.93
CA VAL A 54 11.04 -5.81 -7.80
C VAL A 54 12.23 -5.13 -7.14
N LEU A 55 12.07 -4.71 -5.89
CA LEU A 55 13.13 -3.98 -5.18
C LEU A 55 14.40 -4.82 -5.01
N GLU A 56 14.28 -6.11 -4.69
CA GLU A 56 15.43 -7.02 -4.63
C GLU A 56 16.11 -7.17 -6.00
N THR A 57 15.32 -7.30 -7.07
CA THR A 57 15.86 -7.38 -8.44
C THR A 57 16.63 -6.12 -8.82
N LEU A 58 16.21 -4.96 -8.31
CA LEU A 58 16.92 -3.68 -8.48
C LEU A 58 18.11 -3.52 -7.54
N GLY A 59 18.42 -4.51 -6.69
CA GLY A 59 19.54 -4.48 -5.75
C GLY A 59 19.25 -3.76 -4.44
N VAL A 60 17.98 -3.43 -4.15
CA VAL A 60 17.59 -2.81 -2.88
C VAL A 60 17.53 -3.88 -1.78
N ARG A 61 18.15 -3.62 -0.65
CA ARG A 61 18.03 -4.48 0.53
C ARG A 61 16.68 -4.27 1.20
N ILE A 62 15.84 -5.30 1.20
CA ILE A 62 14.49 -5.26 1.81
C ILE A 62 14.47 -5.77 3.25
N ASP A 63 15.55 -6.38 3.72
CA ASP A 63 15.71 -7.04 5.03
C ASP A 63 16.30 -6.11 6.11
N LEU A 64 16.18 -4.80 5.92
CA LEU A 64 16.70 -3.81 6.86
C LEU A 64 15.92 -3.84 8.18
N ASN A 65 16.65 -3.59 9.28
CA ASN A 65 16.05 -3.36 10.58
C ASN A 65 15.32 -1.99 10.64
N PRO A 66 14.40 -1.77 11.61
CA PRO A 66 13.61 -0.53 11.69
C PRO A 66 14.47 0.75 11.73
N GLU A 67 15.61 0.72 12.43
CA GLU A 67 16.52 1.89 12.55
C GLU A 67 17.09 2.25 11.17
N SER A 68 17.51 1.26 10.40
CA SER A 68 18.06 1.47 9.07
C SER A 68 16.98 1.95 8.08
N VAL A 69 15.74 1.41 8.17
CA VAL A 69 14.62 1.91 7.38
C VAL A 69 14.31 3.36 7.73
N THR A 70 14.30 3.71 9.02
CA THR A 70 14.11 5.08 9.49
C THR A 70 15.16 6.03 8.90
N ARG A 71 16.44 5.63 8.91
CA ARG A 71 17.51 6.40 8.27
C ARG A 71 17.30 6.58 6.76
N CYS A 72 16.88 5.53 6.05
CA CYS A 72 16.53 5.67 4.63
C CYS A 72 15.44 6.72 4.41
N ILE A 73 14.38 6.70 5.23
CA ILE A 73 13.29 7.69 5.13
C ILE A 73 13.81 9.10 5.41
N ASP A 74 14.63 9.28 6.44
CA ASP A 74 15.12 10.61 6.84
C ASP A 74 16.20 11.17 5.90
N GLU A 75 17.09 10.32 5.37
CA GLU A 75 18.22 10.75 4.55
C GLU A 75 17.90 10.77 3.04
N LEU A 76 17.05 9.81 2.57
CA LEU A 76 16.75 9.64 1.14
C LEU A 76 15.32 10.05 0.78
N GLY A 77 14.46 10.32 1.76
CA GLY A 77 13.05 10.63 1.55
C GLY A 77 12.17 9.40 1.24
N ILE A 78 12.75 8.19 1.22
CA ILE A 78 12.00 6.95 0.95
C ILE A 78 12.58 5.79 1.74
N GLY A 79 11.69 4.95 2.31
CA GLY A 79 12.05 3.67 2.93
C GLY A 79 11.03 2.59 2.62
N PHE A 80 11.49 1.34 2.57
CA PHE A 80 10.66 0.18 2.33
C PHE A 80 10.46 -0.62 3.63
N LEU A 81 9.20 -0.83 4.00
CA LEU A 81 8.80 -1.61 5.17
C LEU A 81 8.31 -2.98 4.71
N PHE A 82 9.16 -3.97 4.82
CA PHE A 82 8.86 -5.33 4.40
C PHE A 82 7.89 -5.98 5.38
N ALA A 83 6.65 -6.24 4.96
CA ALA A 83 5.54 -6.68 5.81
C ALA A 83 5.87 -7.85 6.77
N PRO A 84 6.60 -8.92 6.36
CA PRO A 84 6.94 -10.02 7.26
C PRO A 84 7.78 -9.63 8.48
N HIS A 85 8.57 -8.57 8.39
CA HIS A 85 9.41 -8.09 9.49
C HIS A 85 8.62 -7.27 10.53
N HIS A 86 7.48 -6.69 10.12
CA HIS A 86 6.71 -5.78 10.96
C HIS A 86 5.41 -6.39 11.52
N HIS A 87 4.88 -7.42 10.86
CA HIS A 87 3.60 -8.05 11.22
C HIS A 87 3.79 -9.49 11.71
N SER A 88 4.48 -9.67 12.82
CA SER A 88 4.76 -11.00 13.39
C SER A 88 3.50 -11.83 13.64
N ALA A 89 2.39 -11.21 14.05
CA ALA A 89 1.12 -11.87 14.28
C ALA A 89 0.50 -12.43 12.98
N LEU A 90 0.64 -11.72 11.86
CA LEU A 90 0.11 -12.18 10.57
C LEU A 90 0.88 -13.38 9.99
N ARG A 91 2.11 -13.63 10.46
CA ARG A 91 2.89 -14.81 10.08
C ARG A 91 2.15 -16.11 10.42
N HIS A 92 1.44 -16.15 11.54
CA HIS A 92 0.65 -17.31 11.95
C HIS A 92 -0.57 -17.57 11.07
N ALA A 93 -1.12 -16.53 10.46
CA ALA A 93 -2.23 -16.63 9.51
C ALA A 93 -1.79 -17.04 8.09
N GLY A 94 -0.50 -16.94 7.77
CA GLY A 94 0.03 -17.19 6.41
C GLY A 94 -0.29 -18.59 5.87
N PRO A 95 -0.02 -19.69 6.62
CA PRO A 95 -0.36 -21.05 6.19
C PRO A 95 -1.86 -21.24 5.94
N VAL A 96 -2.69 -20.70 6.85
CA VAL A 96 -4.16 -20.79 6.73
C VAL A 96 -4.65 -20.05 5.48
N ARG A 97 -4.15 -18.82 5.23
CA ARG A 97 -4.50 -18.05 4.04
C ARG A 97 -4.16 -18.80 2.74
N ARG A 98 -3.00 -19.44 2.69
CA ARG A 98 -2.60 -20.24 1.52
C ARG A 98 -3.50 -21.46 1.33
N ALA A 99 -3.87 -22.15 2.42
CA ALA A 99 -4.75 -23.31 2.37
C ALA A 99 -6.18 -22.96 1.94
N LEU A 100 -6.68 -21.77 2.34
CA LEU A 100 -8.02 -21.31 1.97
C LEU A 100 -8.13 -20.98 0.47
N GLY A 101 -7.07 -20.43 -0.15
CA GLY A 101 -7.04 -20.15 -1.58
C GLY A 101 -8.00 -19.05 -2.06
N PHE A 102 -8.70 -18.37 -1.16
CA PHE A 102 -9.60 -17.26 -1.49
C PHE A 102 -9.28 -16.01 -0.65
N ARG A 103 -9.83 -14.87 -1.07
CA ARG A 103 -9.64 -13.58 -0.39
C ARG A 103 -10.36 -13.56 0.95
N THR A 104 -9.69 -13.00 1.95
CA THR A 104 -10.22 -12.81 3.31
C THR A 104 -10.05 -11.35 3.73
N VAL A 105 -10.56 -10.98 4.90
CA VAL A 105 -10.32 -9.65 5.51
C VAL A 105 -8.83 -9.32 5.60
N LEU A 106 -7.96 -10.32 5.76
CA LEU A 106 -6.51 -10.13 5.83
C LEU A 106 -5.90 -9.54 4.54
N ASN A 107 -6.59 -9.63 3.41
CA ASN A 107 -6.16 -8.98 2.16
C ASN A 107 -6.37 -7.45 2.21
N LEU A 108 -7.35 -6.99 2.99
CA LEU A 108 -7.62 -5.56 3.19
C LEU A 108 -6.77 -4.95 4.32
N LEU A 109 -6.41 -5.75 5.34
CA LEU A 109 -5.71 -5.23 6.52
C LEU A 109 -4.29 -4.75 6.19
N GLY A 110 -3.57 -5.43 5.29
CA GLY A 110 -2.19 -5.09 4.95
C GLY A 110 -2.01 -3.60 4.63
N PRO A 111 -2.71 -3.05 3.63
CA PRO A 111 -2.62 -1.64 3.28
C PRO A 111 -2.99 -0.67 4.41
N MET A 112 -3.86 -1.06 5.33
CA MET A 112 -4.34 -0.21 6.41
C MET A 112 -3.46 -0.24 7.68
N THR A 113 -2.39 -1.04 7.67
CA THR A 113 -1.54 -1.26 8.86
C THR A 113 -0.08 -0.93 8.59
N ASN A 114 0.18 0.24 7.98
CA ASN A 114 1.55 0.69 7.71
C ASN A 114 2.35 0.80 9.02
N PRO A 115 3.50 0.09 9.16
CA PRO A 115 4.27 0.06 10.42
C PRO A 115 4.88 1.40 10.83
N ALA A 116 5.06 2.33 9.88
CA ALA A 116 5.53 3.69 10.16
C ALA A 116 4.39 4.66 10.49
N SER A 117 3.14 4.16 10.62
CA SER A 117 1.96 4.98 10.86
C SER A 117 1.80 6.10 9.80
N ALA A 118 1.92 5.73 8.53
CA ALA A 118 1.78 6.67 7.42
C ALA A 118 0.47 7.46 7.53
N THR A 119 0.59 8.79 7.51
CA THR A 119 -0.53 9.71 7.70
C THR A 119 -1.27 10.02 6.42
N HIS A 120 -0.63 9.78 5.28
CA HIS A 120 -1.17 9.96 3.94
C HIS A 120 -1.07 8.63 3.18
N GLN A 121 -2.16 8.24 2.51
CA GLN A 121 -2.19 6.92 1.84
C GLN A 121 -2.88 7.00 0.49
N LEU A 122 -2.28 6.36 -0.51
CA LEU A 122 -2.93 5.99 -1.77
C LEU A 122 -3.07 4.48 -1.78
N ILE A 123 -4.31 3.98 -1.75
CA ILE A 123 -4.58 2.55 -1.66
C ILE A 123 -5.47 2.10 -2.82
N GLY A 124 -4.94 1.19 -3.64
CA GLY A 124 -5.74 0.44 -4.60
C GLY A 124 -6.48 -0.73 -3.96
N VAL A 125 -7.73 -0.95 -4.32
CA VAL A 125 -8.55 -2.06 -3.82
C VAL A 125 -9.11 -2.91 -4.96
N PHE A 126 -9.16 -4.21 -4.76
CA PHE A 126 -9.58 -5.19 -5.77
C PHE A 126 -11.08 -5.19 -6.07
N ALA A 127 -11.90 -4.40 -5.38
CA ALA A 127 -13.35 -4.40 -5.56
C ALA A 127 -13.96 -3.04 -5.22
N LEU A 128 -14.92 -2.61 -6.03
CA LEU A 128 -15.57 -1.31 -5.93
C LEU A 128 -16.23 -1.08 -4.57
N ASP A 129 -16.91 -2.08 -4.02
CA ASP A 129 -17.59 -2.00 -2.73
C ASP A 129 -16.63 -1.77 -1.54
N ARG A 130 -15.32 -1.94 -1.75
CA ARG A 130 -14.27 -1.72 -0.74
C ARG A 130 -13.75 -0.28 -0.74
N VAL A 131 -13.92 0.45 -1.82
CA VAL A 131 -13.38 1.82 -1.98
C VAL A 131 -13.79 2.71 -0.78
N ARG A 132 -15.09 2.91 -0.59
CA ARG A 132 -15.61 3.76 0.49
C ARG A 132 -15.39 3.14 1.88
N GLN A 133 -15.49 1.81 1.98
CA GLN A 133 -15.28 1.10 3.25
C GLN A 133 -13.86 1.34 3.81
N VAL A 134 -12.82 1.18 2.96
CA VAL A 134 -11.43 1.37 3.38
C VAL A 134 -11.16 2.83 3.73
N ALA A 135 -11.69 3.80 2.97
CA ALA A 135 -11.57 5.22 3.31
C ALA A 135 -12.16 5.54 4.69
N THR A 136 -13.34 4.99 5.00
CA THR A 136 -13.99 5.15 6.30
C THR A 136 -13.18 4.53 7.45
N VAL A 137 -12.61 3.35 7.23
CA VAL A 137 -11.74 2.71 8.24
C VAL A 137 -10.49 3.55 8.50
N LEU A 138 -9.83 4.04 7.45
CA LEU A 138 -8.63 4.87 7.60
C LEU A 138 -8.92 6.20 8.31
N SER A 139 -10.08 6.82 8.07
CA SER A 139 -10.48 8.01 8.82
C SER A 139 -10.59 7.71 10.32
N SER A 140 -11.15 6.55 10.66
CA SER A 140 -11.28 6.10 12.06
C SER A 140 -9.94 5.70 12.70
N LEU A 141 -8.96 5.29 11.89
CA LEU A 141 -7.60 4.94 12.33
C LEU A 141 -6.69 6.17 12.48
N GLY A 142 -7.16 7.36 12.19
CA GLY A 142 -6.42 8.61 12.39
C GLY A 142 -5.53 9.01 11.21
N SER A 143 -5.73 8.46 10.01
CA SER A 143 -5.08 8.97 8.81
C SER A 143 -5.46 10.44 8.59
N LYS A 144 -4.49 11.28 8.20
CA LYS A 144 -4.75 12.68 7.86
C LYS A 144 -5.44 12.80 6.50
N ARG A 145 -5.00 12.01 5.53
CA ARG A 145 -5.57 11.95 4.17
C ARG A 145 -5.43 10.55 3.58
N ALA A 146 -6.45 10.12 2.86
CA ALA A 146 -6.39 8.86 2.12
C ALA A 146 -7.18 8.95 0.82
N LEU A 147 -6.60 8.45 -0.26
CA LEU A 147 -7.26 8.24 -1.54
C LEU A 147 -7.33 6.74 -1.81
N ILE A 148 -8.54 6.21 -1.90
CA ILE A 148 -8.79 4.81 -2.19
C ILE A 148 -9.32 4.72 -3.60
N VAL A 149 -8.74 3.82 -4.41
CA VAL A 149 -9.02 3.75 -5.84
C VAL A 149 -9.37 2.34 -6.31
N HIS A 150 -10.20 2.26 -7.37
CA HIS A 150 -10.54 1.03 -8.09
C HIS A 150 -10.89 1.38 -9.53
N GLY A 151 -10.15 0.85 -10.50
CA GLY A 151 -10.43 1.03 -11.92
C GLY A 151 -11.69 0.28 -12.35
N GLU A 152 -12.48 0.85 -13.28
CA GLU A 152 -13.66 0.19 -13.84
C GLU A 152 -13.29 -1.11 -14.59
N ASP A 153 -12.06 -1.21 -15.07
CA ASP A 153 -11.46 -2.41 -15.65
C ASP A 153 -11.08 -3.49 -14.63
N GLY A 154 -11.31 -3.25 -13.34
CA GLY A 154 -11.02 -4.17 -12.25
C GLY A 154 -9.64 -3.99 -11.63
N LEU A 155 -8.83 -3.02 -12.08
CA LEU A 155 -7.52 -2.74 -11.50
C LEU A 155 -7.65 -2.21 -10.06
N ASP A 156 -6.75 -2.67 -9.19
CA ASP A 156 -6.53 -2.04 -7.88
C ASP A 156 -5.55 -0.84 -7.96
N GLU A 157 -5.72 -0.03 -9.01
CA GLU A 157 -4.89 1.14 -9.33
C GLU A 157 -5.73 2.21 -10.04
N VAL A 158 -5.14 3.38 -10.28
CA VAL A 158 -5.72 4.38 -11.19
C VAL A 158 -5.54 3.90 -12.62
N SER A 159 -6.65 3.65 -13.33
CA SER A 159 -6.60 3.22 -14.72
C SER A 159 -6.35 4.40 -15.66
N ILE A 160 -5.59 4.15 -16.74
CA ILE A 160 -5.44 5.06 -17.86
C ILE A 160 -6.39 4.71 -19.03
N ALA A 161 -7.10 3.58 -18.92
CA ALA A 161 -7.94 3.04 -20.00
C ALA A 161 -9.44 3.28 -19.78
N CYS A 162 -9.85 3.51 -18.54
CA CYS A 162 -11.25 3.70 -18.15
C CYS A 162 -11.37 4.61 -16.91
N PRO A 163 -12.59 5.02 -16.54
CA PRO A 163 -12.83 5.73 -15.29
C PRO A 163 -12.32 4.96 -14.06
N THR A 164 -11.91 5.70 -13.04
CA THR A 164 -11.48 5.15 -11.75
C THR A 164 -12.40 5.64 -10.66
N TYR A 165 -12.99 4.72 -9.92
CA TYR A 165 -13.79 5.02 -8.74
C TYR A 165 -12.87 5.33 -7.57
N CYS A 166 -13.09 6.47 -6.92
CA CYS A 166 -12.28 6.94 -5.82
C CYS A 166 -13.12 7.33 -4.61
N ALA A 167 -12.58 7.10 -3.41
CA ALA A 167 -13.04 7.74 -2.18
C ALA A 167 -11.89 8.51 -1.56
N LEU A 168 -12.10 9.80 -1.34
CA LEU A 168 -11.14 10.69 -0.70
C LEU A 168 -11.56 10.94 0.74
N TRP A 169 -10.68 10.62 1.69
CA TRP A 169 -10.68 11.15 3.05
C TRP A 169 -9.76 12.37 3.09
N ASP A 170 -10.29 13.54 3.37
CA ASP A 170 -9.55 14.83 3.34
C ASP A 170 -9.18 15.36 4.74
N GLY A 171 -9.48 14.60 5.79
CA GLY A 171 -9.28 14.99 7.19
C GLY A 171 -10.57 15.42 7.89
N GLU A 172 -11.66 15.61 7.15
CA GLU A 172 -12.95 16.04 7.67
C GLU A 172 -14.08 15.07 7.31
N LEU A 173 -14.16 14.68 6.05
CA LEU A 173 -15.19 13.76 5.58
C LEU A 173 -14.70 12.87 4.42
N VAL A 174 -15.36 11.71 4.25
CA VAL A 174 -15.14 10.81 3.12
C VAL A 174 -16.06 11.24 1.98
N ARG A 175 -15.46 11.54 0.81
CA ARG A 175 -16.16 11.92 -0.42
C ARG A 175 -15.88 10.91 -1.53
N ASP A 176 -16.88 10.57 -2.32
CA ASP A 176 -16.68 9.85 -3.56
C ASP A 176 -16.22 10.83 -4.64
N VAL A 177 -15.22 10.43 -5.42
CA VAL A 177 -14.60 11.22 -6.49
C VAL A 177 -14.50 10.34 -7.74
N THR A 178 -14.71 10.88 -8.91
CA THR A 178 -14.56 10.21 -10.21
C THR A 178 -13.61 11.00 -11.08
#